data_8ccb0efa4f3f4da20fefe8eaf99f2653
#
_entry.id   8ccb0efa4f3f4da20fefe8eaf99f2653
#
_cell.length_a   1.000
_cell.length_b   1.000
_cell.length_c   1.000
_cell.angle_alpha   90.00
_cell.angle_beta   90.00
_cell.angle_gamma   90.00
#
_symmetry.space_group_name_H-M   'P 1'
#
loop_
_entity.id
_entity.type
_entity.pdbx_description
1 polymer ?
#
loop_
_entity_poly.entity_id
_entity_poly.type
_entity_poly.pdbx_seq_one_letter_code
_entity_poly.pdbx_strand_id
1 'polypeptide(L)'
;FEFQSIYNLETVIIPTNRPVQRKDFNDQIFRSAEEKFEAVVKDIQECHKRGQPVLVGTTSIENSELVSKLLHQAGLPHNVLNAKEHEREALIVAQAGKVGAITVATNMAGRGTDIVLGGSLKHQIDAIRADETLSDEEKQAQISALENGWQAEHDRVVAAGGLHIVGTERHESRRIDNQLRGRAGRQGDPGSSRFYLSFDDPLLRLFALDRAAAILNRLAPERGVAIEHGLLTRQIEGAQRKVEGRNFDMRKQVLEYDDVANDQRKVIYHQRNEILNNQDVSDLTKGIREEVISDLVDLHIPPDSMEEQWDIPALEHQLEAEFRLSADIRSWLEADNTLDGQDIKERLIDRIETEYAEKTELVGKKPMADFERNVMLQVIDTQWREHLAAMDYLRQGIHLRSYAQKNPKQEYKREAFAMFENLWRGIKQNIASLLVSVQIERNTVPEEMEERTPTDIHATHSGAPDMEELLGESQTDLVTEAFDPTGNDFSLDTLAEEGRIVHRNELCPCGSGLKYKQCHGKLN
;
A
#
# COMPACT_ATOMS: atom_id res chain seq x y z
N PHE A 1 -4.02 -17.28 -13.26
CA PHE A 1 -3.62 -18.07 -12.08
C PHE A 1 -3.67 -17.23 -10.80
N GLU A 2 -2.99 -16.05 -10.74
CA GLU A 2 -2.95 -15.19 -9.54
C GLU A 2 -4.35 -14.71 -9.13
N PHE A 3 -5.16 -14.20 -10.06
CA PHE A 3 -6.53 -13.75 -9.77
C PHE A 3 -7.41 -14.86 -9.20
N GLN A 4 -7.30 -16.07 -9.75
CA GLN A 4 -8.05 -17.22 -9.26
C GLN A 4 -7.54 -17.69 -7.89
N SER A 5 -6.21 -17.76 -7.70
CA SER A 5 -5.59 -18.27 -6.48
C SER A 5 -5.75 -17.35 -5.27
N ILE A 6 -5.78 -16.03 -5.47
CA ILE A 6 -5.84 -15.03 -4.39
C ILE A 6 -7.27 -14.51 -4.19
N TYR A 7 -7.94 -14.15 -5.29
CA TYR A 7 -9.22 -13.44 -5.24
C TYR A 7 -10.41 -14.30 -5.64
N ASN A 8 -10.17 -15.58 -6.00
CA ASN A 8 -11.19 -16.50 -6.51
C ASN A 8 -11.95 -15.95 -7.73
N LEU A 9 -11.25 -15.18 -8.57
CA LEU A 9 -11.80 -14.58 -9.79
C LEU A 9 -11.37 -15.38 -11.02
N GLU A 10 -12.33 -15.71 -11.85
CA GLU A 10 -12.06 -16.32 -13.14
C GLU A 10 -11.56 -15.29 -14.15
N THR A 11 -10.67 -15.74 -15.05
CA THR A 11 -10.11 -14.89 -16.10
C THR A 11 -10.60 -15.36 -17.45
N VAL A 12 -11.29 -14.48 -18.17
CA VAL A 12 -11.78 -14.73 -19.53
C VAL A 12 -10.88 -14.03 -20.53
N ILE A 13 -10.42 -14.78 -21.54
CA ILE A 13 -9.60 -14.25 -22.62
C ILE A 13 -10.53 -13.70 -23.71
N ILE A 14 -10.49 -12.39 -23.92
CA ILE A 14 -11.23 -11.72 -24.99
C ILE A 14 -10.27 -11.56 -26.19
N PRO A 15 -10.61 -12.06 -27.38
CA PRO A 15 -9.77 -11.88 -28.56
C PRO A 15 -9.68 -10.41 -28.98
N THR A 16 -8.60 -10.06 -29.68
CA THR A 16 -8.40 -8.70 -30.17
C THR A 16 -9.43 -8.33 -31.26
N ASN A 17 -9.85 -7.06 -31.30
CA ASN A 17 -10.81 -6.57 -32.31
C ASN A 17 -10.25 -6.72 -33.75
N ARG A 18 -8.95 -6.42 -33.93
CA ARG A 18 -8.23 -6.61 -35.20
C ARG A 18 -6.99 -7.47 -34.96
N PRO A 19 -6.55 -8.27 -35.96
CA PRO A 19 -5.32 -9.05 -35.85
C PRO A 19 -4.12 -8.15 -35.56
N VAL A 20 -3.22 -8.61 -34.68
CA VAL A 20 -1.97 -7.91 -34.36
C VAL A 20 -1.00 -8.04 -35.53
N GLN A 21 -0.62 -6.92 -36.14
CA GLN A 21 0.36 -6.85 -37.24
C GLN A 21 1.78 -6.52 -36.77
N ARG A 22 1.96 -6.19 -35.49
CA ARG A 22 3.26 -5.87 -34.88
C ARG A 22 4.23 -7.06 -35.00
N LYS A 23 5.47 -6.75 -35.39
CA LYS A 23 6.58 -7.73 -35.45
C LYS A 23 7.45 -7.60 -34.21
N ASP A 24 7.41 -8.61 -33.35
CA ASP A 24 8.27 -8.66 -32.15
C ASP A 24 9.55 -9.44 -32.52
N PHE A 25 10.68 -8.73 -32.63
CA PHE A 25 11.98 -9.31 -32.94
C PHE A 25 12.59 -10.01 -31.72
N ASN A 26 13.54 -10.92 -31.99
CA ASN A 26 14.33 -11.54 -30.94
C ASN A 26 15.18 -10.51 -30.20
N ASP A 27 15.45 -10.80 -28.92
CA ASP A 27 16.34 -9.97 -28.11
C ASP A 27 17.77 -10.01 -28.66
N GLN A 28 18.43 -8.86 -28.64
CA GLN A 28 19.87 -8.74 -28.93
C GLN A 28 20.63 -8.66 -27.61
N ILE A 29 21.56 -9.57 -27.38
CA ILE A 29 22.31 -9.67 -26.14
C ILE A 29 23.78 -9.33 -26.41
N PHE A 30 24.31 -8.37 -25.63
CA PHE A 30 25.68 -7.88 -25.72
C PHE A 30 26.47 -8.25 -24.46
N ARG A 31 27.80 -8.19 -24.54
CA ARG A 31 28.68 -8.47 -23.43
C ARG A 31 28.63 -7.39 -22.36
N SER A 32 28.65 -6.13 -22.79
CA SER A 32 28.66 -4.98 -21.89
C SER A 32 27.48 -4.03 -22.17
N ALA A 33 27.18 -3.20 -21.19
CA ALA A 33 26.20 -2.11 -21.34
C ALA A 33 26.61 -1.12 -22.42
N GLU A 34 27.92 -0.83 -22.56
CA GLU A 34 28.45 0.09 -23.57
C GLU A 34 28.10 -0.38 -24.99
N GLU A 35 28.41 -1.65 -25.33
CA GLU A 35 28.08 -2.25 -26.63
C GLU A 35 26.57 -2.25 -26.90
N LYS A 36 25.77 -2.53 -25.86
CA LYS A 36 24.31 -2.49 -25.94
C LYS A 36 23.80 -1.11 -26.33
N PHE A 37 24.25 -0.07 -25.65
CA PHE A 37 23.80 1.31 -25.94
C PHE A 37 24.29 1.82 -27.29
N GLU A 38 25.49 1.45 -27.74
CA GLU A 38 25.94 1.72 -29.10
C GLU A 38 25.00 1.11 -30.16
N ALA A 39 24.59 -0.13 -29.96
CA ALA A 39 23.63 -0.81 -30.84
C ALA A 39 22.23 -0.17 -30.81
N VAL A 40 21.76 0.25 -29.64
CA VAL A 40 20.49 0.98 -29.48
C VAL A 40 20.52 2.28 -30.29
N VAL A 41 21.57 3.09 -30.16
CA VAL A 41 21.69 4.34 -30.92
C VAL A 41 21.71 4.10 -32.42
N LYS A 42 22.42 3.06 -32.88
CA LYS A 42 22.47 2.68 -34.28
C LYS A 42 21.09 2.29 -34.84
N ASP A 43 20.32 1.49 -34.13
CA ASP A 43 18.96 1.12 -34.55
C ASP A 43 18.02 2.32 -34.62
N ILE A 44 18.10 3.21 -33.61
CA ILE A 44 17.34 4.48 -33.62
C ILE A 44 17.72 5.36 -34.82
N GLN A 45 19.00 5.46 -35.14
CA GLN A 45 19.45 6.19 -36.32
C GLN A 45 18.88 5.61 -37.62
N GLU A 46 18.87 4.31 -37.76
CA GLU A 46 18.32 3.63 -38.93
C GLU A 46 16.82 3.84 -39.06
N CYS A 47 16.09 3.79 -37.97
CA CYS A 47 14.66 4.09 -37.93
C CYS A 47 14.38 5.54 -38.30
N HIS A 48 15.10 6.48 -37.70
CA HIS A 48 14.96 7.92 -37.98
C HIS A 48 15.21 8.24 -39.46
N LYS A 49 16.23 7.64 -40.05
CA LYS A 49 16.53 7.81 -41.50
C LYS A 49 15.40 7.32 -42.40
N ARG A 50 14.66 6.27 -41.99
CA ARG A 50 13.47 5.77 -42.70
C ARG A 50 12.21 6.59 -42.44
N GLY A 51 12.25 7.58 -41.52
CA GLY A 51 11.09 8.31 -41.05
C GLY A 51 10.19 7.51 -40.09
N GLN A 52 10.68 6.40 -39.56
CA GLN A 52 9.95 5.55 -38.61
C GLN A 52 10.05 6.17 -37.22
N PRO A 53 8.93 6.42 -36.52
CA PRO A 53 8.96 6.88 -35.14
C PRO A 53 9.44 5.78 -34.18
N VAL A 54 10.20 6.19 -33.14
CA VAL A 54 10.80 5.29 -32.16
C VAL A 54 10.41 5.70 -30.76
N LEU A 55 9.94 4.72 -29.97
CA LEU A 55 9.77 4.87 -28.53
C LEU A 55 10.79 3.98 -27.82
N VAL A 56 11.69 4.61 -27.06
CA VAL A 56 12.71 3.94 -26.26
C VAL A 56 12.19 3.80 -24.83
N GLY A 57 12.03 2.58 -24.35
CA GLY A 57 11.66 2.26 -22.97
C GLY A 57 12.89 1.94 -22.13
N THR A 58 13.06 2.65 -21.01
CA THR A 58 14.14 2.41 -20.04
C THR A 58 13.56 2.02 -18.69
N THR A 59 14.33 1.30 -17.87
CA THR A 59 13.90 0.83 -16.56
C THR A 59 14.14 1.85 -15.46
N SER A 60 15.08 2.77 -15.65
CA SER A 60 15.44 3.80 -14.68
C SER A 60 15.60 5.19 -15.32
N ILE A 61 15.60 6.22 -14.47
CA ILE A 61 15.83 7.61 -14.89
C ILE A 61 17.27 7.76 -15.42
N GLU A 62 18.25 7.14 -14.74
CA GLU A 62 19.66 7.19 -15.12
C GLU A 62 19.89 6.62 -16.51
N ASN A 63 19.26 5.49 -16.84
CA ASN A 63 19.33 4.90 -18.18
C ASN A 63 18.64 5.78 -19.22
N SER A 64 17.58 6.47 -18.87
CA SER A 64 16.90 7.45 -19.73
C SER A 64 17.81 8.63 -20.05
N GLU A 65 18.49 9.18 -19.04
CA GLU A 65 19.44 10.29 -19.20
C GLU A 65 20.69 9.87 -20.00
N LEU A 66 21.18 8.63 -19.77
CA LEU A 66 22.30 8.08 -20.54
C LEU A 66 21.95 7.94 -22.02
N VAL A 67 20.79 7.36 -22.35
CA VAL A 67 20.31 7.25 -23.73
C VAL A 67 20.14 8.63 -24.36
N SER A 68 19.55 9.58 -23.63
CA SER A 68 19.39 10.96 -24.09
C SER A 68 20.74 11.62 -24.43
N LYS A 69 21.74 11.47 -23.56
CA LYS A 69 23.09 11.98 -23.78
C LYS A 69 23.72 11.37 -25.04
N LEU A 70 23.58 10.06 -25.24
CA LEU A 70 24.14 9.39 -26.43
C LEU A 70 23.43 9.82 -27.73
N LEU A 71 22.11 9.99 -27.70
CA LEU A 71 21.33 10.50 -28.83
C LEU A 71 21.73 11.95 -29.18
N HIS A 72 21.96 12.79 -28.17
CA HIS A 72 22.43 14.15 -28.35
C HIS A 72 23.83 14.17 -29.00
N GLN A 73 24.75 13.31 -28.55
CA GLN A 73 26.09 13.16 -29.17
C GLN A 73 26.02 12.67 -30.62
N ALA A 74 25.02 11.85 -30.94
CA ALA A 74 24.77 11.36 -32.29
C ALA A 74 24.03 12.39 -33.18
N GLY A 75 23.68 13.57 -32.65
CA GLY A 75 22.98 14.64 -33.39
C GLY A 75 21.50 14.30 -33.68
N LEU A 76 20.87 13.42 -32.91
CA LEU A 76 19.48 12.98 -33.10
C LEU A 76 18.54 13.81 -32.22
N PRO A 77 17.58 14.55 -32.81
CA PRO A 77 16.56 15.27 -32.04
C PRO A 77 15.62 14.27 -31.36
N HIS A 78 15.41 14.43 -30.09
CA HIS A 78 14.57 13.52 -29.29
C HIS A 78 13.88 14.26 -28.14
N ASN A 79 12.80 13.68 -27.66
CA ASN A 79 12.10 14.11 -26.45
C ASN A 79 12.31 13.08 -25.33
N VAL A 80 12.41 13.55 -24.08
CA VAL A 80 12.52 12.69 -22.90
C VAL A 80 11.26 12.83 -22.05
N LEU A 81 10.67 11.71 -21.70
CA LEU A 81 9.54 11.58 -20.78
C LEU A 81 10.03 10.95 -19.47
N ASN A 82 10.10 11.75 -18.44
CA ASN A 82 10.40 11.29 -17.09
C ASN A 82 9.40 11.90 -16.09
N ALA A 83 9.38 11.38 -14.87
CA ALA A 83 8.44 11.80 -13.82
C ALA A 83 8.57 13.29 -13.40
N LYS A 84 9.58 14.02 -13.91
CA LYS A 84 9.83 15.42 -13.57
C LYS A 84 9.03 16.43 -14.41
N GLU A 85 8.39 16.01 -15.51
CA GLU A 85 7.75 16.92 -16.48
C GLU A 85 6.30 16.52 -16.81
N HIS A 86 5.45 16.38 -15.82
CA HIS A 86 4.05 15.93 -16.02
C HIS A 86 3.21 16.83 -16.93
N GLU A 87 3.38 18.16 -16.87
CA GLU A 87 2.60 19.09 -17.71
C GLU A 87 2.90 18.95 -19.21
N ARG A 88 4.14 18.62 -19.56
CA ARG A 88 4.57 18.46 -20.95
C ARG A 88 4.36 17.05 -21.49
N GLU A 89 4.08 16.09 -20.62
CA GLU A 89 3.95 14.67 -20.98
C GLU A 89 2.90 14.45 -22.08
N ALA A 90 1.71 15.02 -21.91
CA ALA A 90 0.63 14.87 -22.87
C ALA A 90 0.98 15.42 -24.27
N LEU A 91 1.69 16.54 -24.32
CA LEU A 91 2.13 17.16 -25.59
C LEU A 91 3.22 16.31 -26.27
N ILE A 92 4.18 15.79 -25.51
CA ILE A 92 5.26 14.95 -26.04
C ILE A 92 4.68 13.64 -26.57
N VAL A 93 3.76 12.99 -25.82
CA VAL A 93 3.11 11.75 -26.26
C VAL A 93 2.26 11.99 -27.52
N ALA A 94 1.56 13.12 -27.59
CA ALA A 94 0.80 13.50 -28.79
C ALA A 94 1.67 13.59 -30.05
N GLN A 95 2.94 13.91 -29.90
CA GLN A 95 3.90 14.04 -31.04
C GLN A 95 4.75 12.79 -31.26
N ALA A 96 4.74 11.81 -30.32
CA ALA A 96 5.61 10.63 -30.39
C ALA A 96 5.37 9.74 -31.63
N GLY A 97 4.20 9.84 -32.27
CA GLY A 97 3.86 9.11 -33.49
C GLY A 97 4.18 9.82 -34.79
N LYS A 98 4.78 11.02 -34.77
CA LYS A 98 5.15 11.78 -36.00
C LYS A 98 6.30 11.12 -36.75
N VAL A 99 6.41 11.46 -38.03
CA VAL A 99 7.47 10.94 -38.91
C VAL A 99 8.86 11.19 -38.28
N GLY A 100 9.62 10.11 -38.05
CA GLY A 100 10.97 10.14 -37.51
C GLY A 100 11.08 10.64 -36.06
N ALA A 101 10.01 10.80 -35.33
CA ALA A 101 10.05 11.20 -33.93
C ALA A 101 10.80 10.18 -33.06
N ILE A 102 11.64 10.66 -32.14
CA ILE A 102 12.33 9.82 -31.15
C ILE A 102 11.88 10.26 -29.77
N THR A 103 11.33 9.32 -29.01
CA THR A 103 10.87 9.58 -27.64
C THR A 103 11.53 8.58 -26.70
N VAL A 104 12.22 9.07 -25.68
CA VAL A 104 12.81 8.26 -24.62
C VAL A 104 11.89 8.35 -23.39
N ALA A 105 11.39 7.23 -22.91
CA ALA A 105 10.45 7.19 -21.81
C ALA A 105 10.92 6.23 -20.72
N THR A 106 10.83 6.63 -19.46
CA THR A 106 10.88 5.67 -18.36
C THR A 106 9.61 4.83 -18.34
N ASN A 107 9.67 3.67 -17.73
CA ASN A 107 8.68 2.60 -17.81
C ASN A 107 7.22 3.03 -17.57
N MET A 108 7.00 4.06 -16.75
CA MET A 108 5.65 4.52 -16.37
C MET A 108 5.18 5.77 -17.11
N ALA A 109 6.06 6.48 -17.81
CA ALA A 109 5.72 7.71 -18.51
C ALA A 109 4.76 7.44 -19.69
N GLY A 110 3.74 8.26 -19.83
CA GLY A 110 2.72 8.13 -20.88
C GLY A 110 1.70 6.98 -20.65
N ARG A 111 1.58 6.43 -19.46
CA ARG A 111 0.58 5.41 -19.17
C ARG A 111 -0.83 6.01 -19.28
N GLY A 112 -1.73 5.28 -19.96
CA GLY A 112 -3.12 5.74 -20.17
C GLY A 112 -3.32 6.61 -21.40
N THR A 113 -2.25 7.03 -22.08
CA THR A 113 -2.31 7.81 -23.33
C THR A 113 -2.04 6.93 -24.54
N ASP A 114 -2.65 7.26 -25.68
CA ASP A 114 -2.45 6.58 -26.95
C ASP A 114 -1.45 7.33 -27.83
N ILE A 115 -0.57 6.58 -28.52
CA ILE A 115 0.36 7.12 -29.51
C ILE A 115 -0.28 6.96 -30.88
N VAL A 116 -0.75 8.06 -31.44
CA VAL A 116 -1.40 8.09 -32.75
C VAL A 116 -0.34 8.21 -33.82
N LEU A 117 -0.31 7.30 -34.82
CA LEU A 117 0.60 7.40 -35.96
C LEU A 117 0.31 8.64 -36.78
N GLY A 118 1.35 9.42 -37.11
CA GLY A 118 1.23 10.77 -37.69
C GLY A 118 1.09 11.89 -36.66
N GLY A 119 0.97 11.56 -35.36
CA GLY A 119 0.75 12.51 -34.28
C GLY A 119 -0.74 12.77 -33.99
N SER A 120 -1.05 13.27 -32.80
CA SER A 120 -2.43 13.59 -32.39
C SER A 120 -2.78 15.03 -32.77
N LEU A 121 -3.89 15.21 -33.48
CA LEU A 121 -4.43 16.53 -33.84
C LEU A 121 -5.32 17.13 -32.74
N LYS A 122 -5.64 16.37 -31.69
CA LYS A 122 -6.65 16.75 -30.69
C LYS A 122 -6.43 18.16 -30.14
N HIS A 123 -5.22 18.45 -29.66
CA HIS A 123 -4.92 19.79 -29.10
C HIS A 123 -5.02 20.92 -30.13
N GLN A 124 -4.67 20.67 -31.39
CA GLN A 124 -4.76 21.67 -32.44
C GLN A 124 -6.22 21.94 -32.84
N ILE A 125 -7.02 20.88 -32.94
CA ILE A 125 -8.45 20.98 -33.23
C ILE A 125 -9.18 21.67 -32.08
N ASP A 126 -8.88 21.31 -30.84
CA ASP A 126 -9.49 21.92 -29.65
C ASP A 126 -9.12 23.41 -29.55
N ALA A 127 -7.89 23.80 -29.90
CA ALA A 127 -7.47 25.20 -29.96
C ALA A 127 -8.22 25.99 -31.04
N ILE A 128 -8.40 25.42 -32.25
CA ILE A 128 -9.18 26.06 -33.32
C ILE A 128 -10.65 26.20 -32.94
N ARG A 129 -11.23 25.19 -32.28
CA ARG A 129 -12.63 25.24 -31.80
C ARG A 129 -12.82 26.30 -30.71
N ALA A 130 -11.83 26.49 -29.85
CA ALA A 130 -11.85 27.48 -28.76
C ALA A 130 -11.56 28.91 -29.22
N ASP A 131 -11.07 29.09 -30.44
CA ASP A 131 -10.79 30.43 -30.97
C ASP A 131 -12.09 31.16 -31.35
N GLU A 132 -12.46 32.16 -30.57
CA GLU A 132 -13.69 32.97 -30.77
C GLU A 132 -13.53 33.98 -31.91
N THR A 133 -12.35 34.16 -32.44
CA THR A 133 -12.08 35.13 -33.54
C THR A 133 -12.40 34.57 -34.91
N LEU A 134 -12.57 33.24 -35.05
CA LEU A 134 -12.81 32.54 -36.29
C LEU A 134 -14.30 32.23 -36.48
N SER A 135 -14.81 32.38 -37.69
CA SER A 135 -16.14 31.90 -38.05
C SER A 135 -16.19 30.38 -38.12
N ASP A 136 -17.36 29.77 -37.98
CA ASP A 136 -17.54 28.32 -38.05
C ASP A 136 -17.06 27.72 -39.37
N GLU A 137 -17.22 28.45 -40.49
CA GLU A 137 -16.75 28.04 -41.80
C GLU A 137 -15.21 28.03 -41.87
N GLU A 138 -14.54 29.06 -41.32
CA GLU A 138 -13.10 29.14 -41.25
C GLU A 138 -12.50 28.06 -40.31
N LYS A 139 -13.16 27.79 -39.16
CA LYS A 139 -12.79 26.69 -38.28
C LYS A 139 -12.84 25.36 -39.01
N GLN A 140 -13.90 25.09 -39.71
CA GLN A 140 -14.09 23.83 -40.45
C GLN A 140 -13.07 23.70 -41.58
N ALA A 141 -12.76 24.79 -42.30
CA ALA A 141 -11.73 24.77 -43.35
C ALA A 141 -10.32 24.49 -42.80
N GLN A 142 -9.98 25.12 -41.68
CA GLN A 142 -8.68 24.85 -41.01
C GLN A 142 -8.57 23.43 -40.48
N ILE A 143 -9.64 22.90 -39.84
CA ILE A 143 -9.68 21.51 -39.35
C ILE A 143 -9.49 20.54 -40.51
N SER A 144 -10.21 20.73 -41.64
CA SER A 144 -10.11 19.87 -42.81
C SER A 144 -8.71 19.91 -43.46
N ALA A 145 -8.08 21.08 -43.49
CA ALA A 145 -6.71 21.22 -43.97
C ALA A 145 -5.70 20.47 -43.08
N LEU A 146 -5.85 20.55 -41.75
CA LEU A 146 -5.05 19.79 -40.79
C LEU A 146 -5.25 18.28 -40.92
N GLU A 147 -6.50 17.81 -41.06
CA GLU A 147 -6.82 16.38 -41.22
C GLU A 147 -6.19 15.81 -42.51
N ASN A 148 -6.28 16.55 -43.62
CA ASN A 148 -5.67 16.14 -44.89
C ASN A 148 -4.13 16.07 -44.79
N GLY A 149 -3.50 17.04 -44.13
CA GLY A 149 -2.06 17.04 -43.88
C GLY A 149 -1.62 15.89 -42.99
N TRP A 150 -2.41 15.62 -41.93
CA TRP A 150 -2.18 14.51 -41.03
C TRP A 150 -2.29 13.16 -41.73
N GLN A 151 -3.26 12.97 -42.62
CA GLN A 151 -3.42 11.71 -43.33
C GLN A 151 -2.18 11.34 -44.15
N ALA A 152 -1.57 12.33 -44.81
CA ALA A 152 -0.32 12.13 -45.55
C ALA A 152 0.86 11.74 -44.64
N GLU A 153 0.98 12.34 -43.44
CA GLU A 153 1.97 11.96 -42.46
C GLU A 153 1.70 10.56 -41.87
N HIS A 154 0.46 10.26 -41.55
CA HIS A 154 0.04 8.94 -41.10
C HIS A 154 0.46 7.84 -42.10
N ASP A 155 0.10 8.03 -43.38
CA ASP A 155 0.40 7.04 -44.43
C ASP A 155 1.93 6.84 -44.61
N ARG A 156 2.73 7.90 -44.46
CA ARG A 156 4.18 7.80 -44.45
C ARG A 156 4.71 6.97 -43.28
N VAL A 157 4.18 7.16 -42.07
CA VAL A 157 4.58 6.41 -40.89
C VAL A 157 4.18 4.94 -41.03
N VAL A 158 2.97 4.67 -41.54
CA VAL A 158 2.50 3.30 -41.83
C VAL A 158 3.40 2.62 -42.86
N ALA A 159 3.77 3.31 -43.93
CA ALA A 159 4.69 2.79 -44.94
C ALA A 159 6.11 2.54 -44.41
N ALA A 160 6.57 3.35 -43.44
CA ALA A 160 7.85 3.17 -42.75
C ALA A 160 7.83 1.98 -41.76
N GLY A 161 6.67 1.36 -41.50
CA GLY A 161 6.51 0.19 -40.62
C GLY A 161 5.87 0.49 -39.26
N GLY A 162 5.26 1.69 -39.10
CA GLY A 162 4.60 2.11 -37.87
C GLY A 162 5.58 2.41 -36.72
N LEU A 163 5.08 2.45 -35.49
CA LEU A 163 5.90 2.74 -34.31
C LEU A 163 6.86 1.59 -33.99
N HIS A 164 8.15 1.92 -33.84
CA HIS A 164 9.17 0.98 -33.36
C HIS A 164 9.42 1.16 -31.86
N ILE A 165 9.37 0.06 -31.11
CA ILE A 165 9.65 0.00 -29.68
C ILE A 165 11.05 -0.55 -29.44
N VAL A 166 11.88 0.21 -28.75
CA VAL A 166 13.20 -0.20 -28.30
C VAL A 166 13.17 -0.36 -26.78
N GLY A 167 13.35 -1.56 -26.27
CA GLY A 167 13.55 -1.81 -24.84
C GLY A 167 15.04 -1.89 -24.54
N THR A 168 15.53 -1.10 -23.59
CA THR A 168 16.96 -1.11 -23.20
C THR A 168 17.31 -2.21 -22.22
N GLU A 169 16.29 -2.81 -21.60
CA GLU A 169 16.40 -3.91 -20.63
C GLU A 169 15.11 -4.71 -20.59
N ARG A 170 15.17 -5.92 -20.05
CA ARG A 170 13.98 -6.68 -19.66
C ARG A 170 13.59 -6.36 -18.22
N HIS A 171 12.32 -6.15 -17.99
CA HIS A 171 11.78 -5.97 -16.65
C HIS A 171 11.68 -7.31 -15.91
N GLU A 172 11.54 -7.26 -14.60
CA GLU A 172 11.30 -8.45 -13.76
C GLU A 172 10.00 -9.18 -14.13
N SER A 173 9.02 -8.47 -14.66
CA SER A 173 7.73 -9.02 -15.08
C SER A 173 7.53 -8.87 -16.59
N ARG A 174 7.21 -10.00 -17.25
CA ARG A 174 6.84 -10.02 -18.68
C ARG A 174 5.63 -9.14 -18.99
N ARG A 175 4.76 -8.93 -18.02
CA ARG A 175 3.60 -8.03 -18.16
C ARG A 175 4.03 -6.60 -18.49
N ILE A 176 5.09 -6.12 -17.88
CA ILE A 176 5.62 -4.77 -18.11
C ILE A 176 6.26 -4.68 -19.50
N ASP A 177 7.04 -5.69 -19.90
CA ASP A 177 7.58 -5.78 -21.27
C ASP A 177 6.45 -5.76 -22.32
N ASN A 178 5.38 -6.51 -22.08
CA ASN A 178 4.22 -6.55 -22.96
C ASN A 178 3.45 -5.23 -22.98
N GLN A 179 3.40 -4.48 -21.86
CA GLN A 179 2.83 -3.13 -21.84
C GLN A 179 3.65 -2.16 -22.69
N LEU A 180 4.98 -2.25 -22.65
CA LEU A 180 5.86 -1.46 -23.51
C LEU A 180 5.65 -1.85 -24.98
N ARG A 181 5.72 -3.13 -25.34
CA ARG A 181 5.42 -3.62 -26.70
C ARG A 181 4.04 -3.19 -27.18
N GLY A 182 3.05 -3.24 -26.31
CA GLY A 182 1.66 -2.87 -26.58
C GLY A 182 1.43 -1.37 -26.84
N ARG A 183 2.46 -0.54 -26.80
CA ARG A 183 2.39 0.84 -27.28
C ARG A 183 2.35 0.91 -28.81
N ALA A 184 2.89 -0.10 -29.51
CA ALA A 184 2.86 -0.22 -30.96
C ALA A 184 1.89 -1.30 -31.42
N GLY A 185 1.42 -1.21 -32.65
CA GLY A 185 0.55 -2.22 -33.29
C GLY A 185 -0.87 -2.24 -32.73
N ARG A 186 -1.41 -1.10 -32.34
CA ARG A 186 -2.79 -0.96 -31.84
C ARG A 186 -3.78 -0.95 -33.01
N GLN A 187 -4.95 -1.53 -32.79
CA GLN A 187 -6.08 -1.54 -33.74
C GLN A 187 -5.71 -2.02 -35.16
N GLY A 188 -4.72 -2.92 -35.27
CA GLY A 188 -4.28 -3.47 -36.55
C GLY A 188 -3.23 -2.63 -37.28
N ASP A 189 -2.70 -1.57 -36.66
CA ASP A 189 -1.59 -0.78 -37.20
C ASP A 189 -0.31 -1.62 -37.28
N PRO A 190 0.58 -1.35 -38.26
CA PRO A 190 1.91 -1.92 -38.26
C PRO A 190 2.73 -1.38 -37.08
N GLY A 191 3.74 -2.15 -36.70
CA GLY A 191 4.65 -1.77 -35.63
C GLY A 191 5.73 -2.82 -35.45
N SER A 192 6.72 -2.50 -34.64
CA SER A 192 7.76 -3.48 -34.31
C SER A 192 8.31 -3.25 -32.90
N SER A 193 8.91 -4.30 -32.32
CA SER A 193 9.61 -4.18 -31.05
C SER A 193 10.90 -4.98 -31.04
N ARG A 194 11.89 -4.46 -30.33
CA ARG A 194 13.16 -5.16 -30.05
C ARG A 194 13.69 -4.79 -28.68
N PHE A 195 14.23 -5.77 -27.97
CA PHE A 195 14.92 -5.54 -26.70
C PHE A 195 16.43 -5.72 -26.87
N TYR A 196 17.17 -4.82 -26.27
CA TYR A 196 18.62 -4.80 -26.22
C TYR A 196 19.07 -5.07 -24.81
N LEU A 197 19.86 -6.10 -24.60
CA LEU A 197 20.24 -6.60 -23.30
C LEU A 197 21.75 -6.70 -23.17
N SER A 198 22.25 -6.60 -21.95
CA SER A 198 23.65 -6.88 -21.63
C SER A 198 23.75 -7.80 -20.43
N PHE A 199 24.90 -8.48 -20.27
CA PHE A 199 25.13 -9.27 -19.06
C PHE A 199 25.33 -8.42 -17.81
N ASP A 200 25.49 -7.11 -17.96
CA ASP A 200 25.53 -6.15 -16.86
C ASP A 200 24.14 -5.81 -16.33
N ASP A 201 23.07 -6.14 -17.07
CA ASP A 201 21.69 -5.85 -16.68
C ASP A 201 21.29 -6.66 -15.43
N PRO A 202 20.56 -6.07 -14.47
CA PRO A 202 20.25 -6.72 -13.18
C PRO A 202 19.60 -8.10 -13.31
N LEU A 203 18.63 -8.25 -14.22
CA LEU A 203 17.96 -9.53 -14.45
C LEU A 203 18.93 -10.61 -14.95
N LEU A 204 19.84 -10.25 -15.86
CA LEU A 204 20.82 -11.18 -16.42
C LEU A 204 21.91 -11.50 -15.41
N ARG A 205 22.35 -10.53 -14.60
CA ARG A 205 23.31 -10.77 -13.49
C ARG A 205 22.79 -11.77 -12.47
N LEU A 206 21.50 -11.71 -12.12
CA LEU A 206 20.87 -12.66 -11.20
C LEU A 206 20.80 -14.11 -11.72
N PHE A 207 20.71 -14.27 -13.05
CA PHE A 207 20.47 -15.57 -13.67
C PHE A 207 21.52 -15.99 -14.69
N ALA A 208 22.43 -15.10 -15.09
CA ALA A 208 23.46 -15.33 -16.09
C ALA A 208 24.71 -16.01 -15.55
N LEU A 209 24.54 -16.71 -14.60
CA LEU A 209 25.34 -17.74 -14.01
C LEU A 209 26.40 -18.31 -14.96
N ASP A 210 27.47 -18.78 -14.39
CA ASP A 210 28.70 -19.37 -14.96
C ASP A 210 28.56 -20.17 -16.26
N ARG A 211 27.38 -20.74 -16.51
CA ARG A 211 27.07 -21.47 -17.75
C ARG A 211 26.81 -20.56 -18.97
N ALA A 212 26.20 -19.38 -18.76
CA ALA A 212 25.96 -18.43 -19.83
C ALA A 212 27.25 -17.72 -20.27
N ALA A 213 28.13 -17.41 -19.33
CA ALA A 213 29.46 -16.88 -19.64
C ALA A 213 30.30 -17.83 -20.49
N ALA A 214 30.23 -19.16 -20.23
CA ALA A 214 30.90 -20.17 -21.03
C ALA A 214 30.32 -20.28 -22.46
N ILE A 215 29.00 -20.17 -22.60
CA ILE A 215 28.31 -20.14 -23.90
C ILE A 215 28.68 -18.86 -24.66
N LEU A 216 28.76 -17.74 -23.95
CA LEU A 216 29.10 -16.44 -24.50
C LEU A 216 30.47 -16.42 -25.15
N ASN A 217 31.46 -16.93 -24.45
CA ASN A 217 32.85 -17.00 -24.95
C ASN A 217 32.98 -17.85 -26.21
N ARG A 218 32.00 -18.74 -26.45
CA ARG A 218 31.94 -19.57 -27.68
C ARG A 218 31.13 -18.96 -28.81
N LEU A 219 30.05 -18.19 -28.50
CA LEU A 219 29.08 -17.71 -29.50
C LEU A 219 29.35 -16.28 -30.01
N ALA A 220 30.02 -15.43 -29.22
CA ALA A 220 30.37 -14.05 -29.63
C ALA A 220 31.84 -13.74 -29.35
N PRO A 221 32.75 -14.16 -30.23
CA PRO A 221 34.19 -13.92 -30.06
C PRO A 221 34.59 -12.45 -30.26
N GLU A 222 33.81 -11.66 -31.01
CA GLU A 222 34.16 -10.29 -31.40
C GLU A 222 33.32 -9.25 -30.63
N ARG A 223 33.94 -8.09 -30.34
CA ARG A 223 33.29 -6.93 -29.72
C ARG A 223 32.21 -6.36 -30.66
N GLY A 224 31.06 -5.97 -30.11
CA GLY A 224 29.97 -5.34 -30.86
C GLY A 224 29.08 -6.30 -31.65
N VAL A 225 29.33 -7.61 -31.59
CA VAL A 225 28.47 -8.62 -32.22
C VAL A 225 27.37 -9.04 -31.27
N ALA A 226 26.11 -8.77 -31.65
CA ALA A 226 24.95 -9.20 -30.90
C ALA A 226 24.75 -10.73 -30.97
N ILE A 227 24.38 -11.32 -29.88
CA ILE A 227 23.92 -12.70 -29.83
C ILE A 227 22.40 -12.70 -29.98
N GLU A 228 21.92 -13.16 -31.13
CA GLU A 228 20.50 -13.38 -31.40
C GLU A 228 20.21 -14.87 -31.44
N HIS A 229 19.65 -15.43 -30.38
CA HIS A 229 19.29 -16.84 -30.37
C HIS A 229 18.00 -17.06 -29.56
N GLY A 230 17.01 -17.67 -30.17
CA GLY A 230 15.69 -17.93 -29.56
C GLY A 230 15.73 -18.74 -28.26
N LEU A 231 16.78 -19.56 -28.05
CA LEU A 231 16.97 -20.29 -26.79
C LEU A 231 17.32 -19.32 -25.63
N LEU A 232 18.11 -18.27 -25.88
CA LEU A 232 18.45 -17.28 -24.86
C LEU A 232 17.24 -16.45 -24.47
N THR A 233 16.43 -16.01 -25.44
CA THR A 233 15.15 -15.32 -25.16
C THR A 233 14.25 -16.21 -24.27
N ARG A 234 14.14 -17.51 -24.56
CA ARG A 234 13.37 -18.44 -23.71
C ARG A 234 13.95 -18.61 -22.30
N GLN A 235 15.28 -18.60 -22.16
CA GLN A 235 15.93 -18.67 -20.85
C GLN A 235 15.64 -17.41 -20.01
N ILE A 236 15.70 -16.22 -20.64
CA ILE A 236 15.34 -14.96 -20.00
C ILE A 236 13.87 -14.94 -19.56
N GLU A 237 12.96 -15.42 -20.43
CA GLU A 237 11.56 -15.58 -20.04
C GLU A 237 11.38 -16.59 -18.89
N GLY A 238 12.21 -17.62 -18.84
CA GLY A 238 12.25 -18.57 -17.73
C GLY A 238 12.73 -17.94 -16.43
N ALA A 239 13.71 -17.05 -16.51
CA ALA A 239 14.20 -16.26 -15.39
C ALA A 239 13.11 -15.31 -14.87
N GLN A 240 12.46 -14.56 -15.77
CA GLN A 240 11.32 -13.70 -15.41
C GLN A 240 10.20 -14.48 -14.71
N ARG A 241 9.84 -15.68 -15.21
CA ARG A 241 8.84 -16.53 -14.55
C ARG A 241 9.22 -16.91 -13.12
N LYS A 242 10.52 -17.14 -12.85
CA LYS A 242 10.99 -17.45 -11.49
C LYS A 242 10.85 -16.23 -10.57
N VAL A 243 11.23 -15.03 -11.05
CA VAL A 243 11.05 -13.78 -10.29
C VAL A 243 9.56 -13.49 -10.06
N GLU A 244 8.73 -13.61 -11.11
CA GLU A 244 7.27 -13.47 -11.00
C GLU A 244 6.68 -14.44 -9.98
N GLY A 245 7.14 -15.72 -9.98
CA GLY A 245 6.71 -16.74 -9.01
C GLY A 245 7.10 -16.36 -7.57
N ARG A 246 8.36 -15.95 -7.36
CA ARG A 246 8.82 -15.50 -6.04
C ARG A 246 8.02 -14.29 -5.54
N ASN A 247 7.81 -13.30 -6.40
CA ASN A 247 7.03 -12.11 -6.06
C ASN A 247 5.56 -12.45 -5.78
N PHE A 248 4.99 -13.43 -6.53
CA PHE A 248 3.67 -13.96 -6.25
C PHE A 248 3.59 -14.62 -4.88
N ASP A 249 4.56 -15.49 -4.54
CA ASP A 249 4.59 -16.19 -3.25
C ASP A 249 4.72 -15.20 -2.10
N MET A 250 5.56 -14.15 -2.24
CA MET A 250 5.68 -13.08 -1.24
C MET A 250 4.35 -12.32 -1.06
N ARG A 251 3.71 -11.91 -2.18
CA ARG A 251 2.40 -11.22 -2.09
C ARG A 251 1.34 -12.11 -1.44
N LYS A 252 1.29 -13.39 -1.81
CA LYS A 252 0.36 -14.35 -1.22
C LYS A 252 0.60 -14.52 0.27
N GLN A 253 1.86 -14.59 0.68
CA GLN A 253 2.22 -14.70 2.09
C GLN A 253 1.78 -13.46 2.89
N VAL A 254 2.00 -12.26 2.37
CA VAL A 254 1.53 -11.02 3.02
C VAL A 254 0.02 -11.02 3.15
N LEU A 255 -0.72 -11.38 2.09
CA LEU A 255 -2.18 -11.44 2.11
C LEU A 255 -2.72 -12.44 3.13
N GLU A 256 -2.08 -13.59 3.29
CA GLU A 256 -2.50 -14.59 4.29
C GLU A 256 -2.44 -14.07 5.74
N TYR A 257 -1.53 -13.13 6.03
CA TYR A 257 -1.50 -12.41 7.31
C TYR A 257 -2.54 -11.29 7.38
N ASP A 258 -2.69 -10.54 6.29
CA ASP A 258 -3.63 -9.42 6.22
C ASP A 258 -5.09 -9.89 6.27
N ASP A 259 -5.41 -11.09 5.75
CA ASP A 259 -6.75 -11.68 5.82
C ASP A 259 -7.25 -11.82 7.26
N VAL A 260 -6.37 -12.23 8.20
CA VAL A 260 -6.73 -12.35 9.62
C VAL A 260 -7.12 -10.99 10.20
N ALA A 261 -6.32 -9.96 9.97
CA ALA A 261 -6.62 -8.61 10.45
C ALA A 261 -7.87 -8.04 9.76
N ASN A 262 -8.09 -8.36 8.48
CA ASN A 262 -9.26 -7.93 7.73
C ASN A 262 -10.57 -8.58 8.23
N ASP A 263 -10.53 -9.85 8.59
CA ASP A 263 -11.71 -10.52 9.16
C ASP A 263 -12.07 -9.93 10.53
N GLN A 264 -11.09 -9.67 11.38
CA GLN A 264 -11.29 -8.96 12.66
C GLN A 264 -11.85 -7.55 12.42
N ARG A 265 -11.32 -6.82 11.42
CA ARG A 265 -11.81 -5.49 11.04
C ARG A 265 -13.28 -5.51 10.63
N LYS A 266 -13.72 -6.51 9.86
CA LYS A 266 -15.12 -6.64 9.47
C LYS A 266 -16.04 -6.76 10.69
N VAL A 267 -15.64 -7.54 11.70
CA VAL A 267 -16.40 -7.71 12.95
C VAL A 267 -16.48 -6.38 13.71
N ILE A 268 -15.34 -5.73 13.93
CA ILE A 268 -15.30 -4.43 14.65
C ILE A 268 -16.14 -3.37 13.92
N TYR A 269 -16.01 -3.26 12.60
CA TYR A 269 -16.75 -2.25 11.82
C TYR A 269 -18.23 -2.55 11.75
N HIS A 270 -18.63 -3.83 11.76
CA HIS A 270 -20.03 -4.22 11.87
C HIS A 270 -20.64 -3.73 13.18
N GLN A 271 -20.00 -4.04 14.30
CA GLN A 271 -20.43 -3.58 15.64
C GLN A 271 -20.45 -2.05 15.74
N ARG A 272 -19.41 -1.40 15.24
CA ARG A 272 -19.35 0.07 15.22
C ARG A 272 -20.50 0.69 14.42
N ASN A 273 -20.83 0.11 13.28
CA ASN A 273 -21.94 0.56 12.44
C ASN A 273 -23.30 0.31 13.11
N GLU A 274 -23.48 -0.80 13.83
CA GLU A 274 -24.68 -1.05 14.62
C GLU A 274 -24.86 0.03 15.68
N ILE A 275 -23.81 0.38 16.43
CA ILE A 275 -23.84 1.46 17.43
C ILE A 275 -24.18 2.82 16.79
N LEU A 276 -23.59 3.13 15.62
CA LEU A 276 -23.86 4.40 14.93
C LEU A 276 -25.29 4.51 14.40
N ASN A 277 -25.86 3.40 13.92
CA ASN A 277 -27.20 3.38 13.33
C ASN A 277 -28.32 3.34 14.38
N ASN A 278 -28.01 2.88 15.60
CA ASN A 278 -28.98 2.81 16.68
C ASN A 278 -28.99 4.12 17.46
N GLN A 279 -30.17 4.72 17.61
CA GLN A 279 -30.34 5.92 18.44
C GLN A 279 -30.37 5.58 19.92
N ASP A 280 -30.79 4.38 20.28
CA ASP A 280 -30.84 3.87 21.65
C ASP A 280 -30.01 2.59 21.76
N VAL A 281 -28.97 2.62 22.57
CA VAL A 281 -28.04 1.52 22.83
C VAL A 281 -28.16 0.99 24.27
N SER A 282 -29.18 1.44 25.02
CA SER A 282 -29.35 1.13 26.45
C SER A 282 -29.48 -0.37 26.73
N ASP A 283 -30.19 -1.12 25.90
CA ASP A 283 -30.28 -2.57 26.04
C ASP A 283 -28.93 -3.26 25.82
N LEU A 284 -28.14 -2.76 24.87
CA LEU A 284 -26.81 -3.32 24.57
C LEU A 284 -25.83 -3.02 25.71
N THR A 285 -25.82 -1.80 26.23
CA THR A 285 -24.97 -1.42 27.36
C THR A 285 -25.37 -2.13 28.65
N LYS A 286 -26.67 -2.37 28.86
CA LYS A 286 -27.18 -3.19 29.97
C LYS A 286 -26.63 -4.63 29.88
N GLY A 287 -26.77 -5.27 28.73
CA GLY A 287 -26.22 -6.61 28.53
C GLY A 287 -24.70 -6.70 28.76
N ILE A 288 -23.94 -5.67 28.35
CA ILE A 288 -22.51 -5.60 28.61
C ILE A 288 -22.20 -5.48 30.10
N ARG A 289 -22.94 -4.66 30.87
CA ARG A 289 -22.76 -4.52 32.33
C ARG A 289 -23.07 -5.83 33.04
N GLU A 290 -24.19 -6.47 32.70
CA GLU A 290 -24.60 -7.77 33.28
C GLU A 290 -23.54 -8.85 33.00
N GLU A 291 -23.05 -8.96 31.75
CA GLU A 291 -22.03 -9.95 31.37
C GLU A 291 -20.70 -9.69 32.11
N VAL A 292 -20.23 -8.46 32.16
CA VAL A 292 -18.94 -8.10 32.81
C VAL A 292 -19.00 -8.39 34.32
N ILE A 293 -20.09 -8.04 34.98
CA ILE A 293 -20.26 -8.32 36.42
C ILE A 293 -20.40 -9.82 36.67
N SER A 294 -21.11 -10.54 35.79
CA SER A 294 -21.21 -12.00 35.87
C SER A 294 -19.82 -12.63 35.77
N ASP A 295 -19.03 -12.26 34.77
CA ASP A 295 -17.67 -12.77 34.56
C ASP A 295 -16.75 -12.45 35.75
N LEU A 296 -16.91 -11.26 36.34
CA LEU A 296 -16.12 -10.83 37.51
C LEU A 296 -16.47 -11.69 38.74
N VAL A 297 -17.77 -11.95 38.98
CA VAL A 297 -18.19 -12.79 40.06
C VAL A 297 -17.69 -14.23 39.84
N ASP A 298 -17.83 -14.78 38.63
CA ASP A 298 -17.37 -16.14 38.31
C ASP A 298 -15.85 -16.32 38.44
N LEU A 299 -15.08 -15.25 38.31
CA LEU A 299 -13.62 -15.26 38.52
C LEU A 299 -13.28 -15.49 40.01
N HIS A 300 -14.01 -14.85 40.93
CA HIS A 300 -13.74 -14.89 42.38
C HIS A 300 -14.58 -15.93 43.11
N ILE A 301 -15.74 -16.25 42.55
CA ILE A 301 -16.68 -17.24 43.04
C ILE A 301 -16.94 -18.23 41.91
N PRO A 302 -16.06 -19.22 41.67
CA PRO A 302 -16.24 -20.15 40.56
C PRO A 302 -17.59 -20.90 40.69
N PRO A 303 -18.31 -21.10 39.57
CA PRO A 303 -19.54 -21.87 39.57
C PRO A 303 -19.37 -23.25 40.24
N ASP A 304 -20.34 -23.69 40.99
CA ASP A 304 -20.33 -24.97 41.72
C ASP A 304 -19.19 -25.13 42.75
N SER A 305 -18.53 -24.04 43.16
CA SER A 305 -17.50 -24.07 44.19
C SER A 305 -18.07 -23.96 45.59
N MET A 306 -17.33 -24.45 46.59
CA MET A 306 -17.70 -24.31 48.01
C MET A 306 -17.29 -22.92 48.51
N GLU A 307 -17.99 -22.41 49.52
CA GLU A 307 -17.76 -21.08 50.11
C GLU A 307 -16.31 -20.86 50.57
N GLU A 308 -15.62 -21.93 51.04
CA GLU A 308 -14.21 -21.87 51.43
C GLU A 308 -13.25 -21.54 50.25
N GLN A 309 -13.71 -21.68 49.03
CA GLN A 309 -12.95 -21.39 47.82
C GLN A 309 -13.19 -19.98 47.27
N TRP A 310 -14.12 -19.24 47.87
CA TRP A 310 -14.52 -17.93 47.41
C TRP A 310 -13.54 -16.83 47.87
N ASP A 311 -13.10 -16.00 46.97
CA ASP A 311 -12.25 -14.85 47.30
C ASP A 311 -13.08 -13.54 47.37
N ILE A 312 -13.94 -13.49 48.39
CA ILE A 312 -14.83 -12.33 48.61
C ILE A 312 -14.07 -11.03 48.82
N PRO A 313 -12.94 -10.99 49.59
CA PRO A 313 -12.19 -9.72 49.73
C PRO A 313 -11.62 -9.19 48.41
N ALA A 314 -11.18 -10.07 47.54
CA ALA A 314 -10.66 -9.64 46.22
C ALA A 314 -11.79 -9.14 45.31
N LEU A 315 -12.97 -9.80 45.35
CA LEU A 315 -14.16 -9.35 44.64
C LEU A 315 -14.59 -7.94 45.07
N GLU A 316 -14.74 -7.72 46.39
CA GLU A 316 -15.13 -6.43 46.97
C GLU A 316 -14.11 -5.32 46.58
N HIS A 317 -12.82 -5.62 46.67
CA HIS A 317 -11.77 -4.71 46.28
C HIS A 317 -11.83 -4.36 44.77
N GLN A 318 -12.07 -5.35 43.91
CA GLN A 318 -12.12 -5.11 42.46
C GLN A 318 -13.40 -4.35 42.07
N LEU A 319 -14.53 -4.63 42.69
CA LEU A 319 -15.77 -3.85 42.50
C LEU A 319 -15.58 -2.39 42.88
N GLU A 320 -14.90 -2.10 43.98
CA GLU A 320 -14.62 -0.72 44.41
C GLU A 320 -13.61 -0.05 43.46
N ALA A 321 -12.53 -0.73 43.09
CA ALA A 321 -11.47 -0.17 42.28
C ALA A 321 -11.91 0.11 40.84
N GLU A 322 -12.64 -0.79 40.21
CA GLU A 322 -12.99 -0.69 38.78
C GLU A 322 -14.36 -0.04 38.55
N PHE A 323 -15.34 -0.28 39.43
CA PHE A 323 -16.70 0.21 39.25
C PHE A 323 -17.13 1.26 40.26
N ARG A 324 -16.30 1.55 41.27
CA ARG A 324 -16.63 2.42 42.43
C ARG A 324 -17.87 1.97 43.15
N LEU A 325 -18.10 0.66 43.18
CA LEU A 325 -19.23 0.02 43.81
C LEU A 325 -18.78 -0.57 45.14
N SER A 326 -19.20 0.01 46.24
CA SER A 326 -18.95 -0.53 47.57
C SER A 326 -20.01 -1.58 47.87
N ALA A 327 -19.66 -2.86 47.88
CA ALA A 327 -20.53 -3.98 48.22
C ALA A 327 -19.97 -4.70 49.46
N ASP A 328 -20.76 -4.84 50.50
CA ASP A 328 -20.40 -5.59 51.71
C ASP A 328 -21.01 -7.01 51.62
N ILE A 329 -20.35 -7.84 50.76
CA ILE A 329 -20.81 -9.20 50.46
C ILE A 329 -20.73 -10.09 51.71
N ARG A 330 -19.74 -9.84 52.58
CA ARG A 330 -19.63 -10.59 53.85
C ARG A 330 -20.85 -10.42 54.73
N SER A 331 -21.34 -9.20 54.88
CA SER A 331 -22.56 -8.95 55.64
C SER A 331 -23.78 -9.63 55.04
N TRP A 332 -23.83 -9.82 53.74
CA TRP A 332 -24.91 -10.55 53.09
C TRP A 332 -24.87 -12.05 53.45
N LEU A 333 -23.69 -12.65 53.46
CA LEU A 333 -23.46 -14.05 53.82
C LEU A 333 -23.70 -14.29 55.31
N GLU A 334 -23.33 -13.36 56.19
CA GLU A 334 -23.62 -13.43 57.63
C GLU A 334 -25.12 -13.32 57.93
N ALA A 335 -25.85 -12.56 57.13
CA ALA A 335 -27.30 -12.39 57.29
C ALA A 335 -28.10 -13.58 56.73
N ASP A 336 -27.59 -14.25 55.71
CA ASP A 336 -28.25 -15.36 55.03
C ASP A 336 -27.22 -16.40 54.56
N ASN A 337 -27.03 -17.44 55.32
CA ASN A 337 -26.10 -18.55 55.07
C ASN A 337 -26.56 -19.49 53.92
N THR A 338 -27.69 -19.23 53.28
CA THR A 338 -28.20 -20.03 52.17
C THR A 338 -27.88 -19.44 50.82
N LEU A 339 -27.24 -18.24 50.75
CA LEU A 339 -26.86 -17.56 49.53
C LEU A 339 -25.80 -18.39 48.79
N ASP A 340 -26.06 -18.63 47.53
CA ASP A 340 -25.08 -19.20 46.62
C ASP A 340 -24.41 -18.14 45.73
N GLY A 341 -23.43 -18.55 44.92
CA GLY A 341 -22.72 -17.64 44.01
C GLY A 341 -23.63 -16.97 42.98
N GLN A 342 -24.73 -17.64 42.62
CA GLN A 342 -25.71 -17.08 41.68
C GLN A 342 -26.56 -15.99 42.33
N ASP A 343 -26.97 -16.20 43.60
CA ASP A 343 -27.70 -15.20 44.36
C ASP A 343 -26.88 -13.91 44.59
N ILE A 344 -25.58 -14.06 44.86
CA ILE A 344 -24.65 -12.94 44.98
C ILE A 344 -24.56 -12.17 43.65
N LYS A 345 -24.44 -12.90 42.56
CA LYS A 345 -24.38 -12.35 41.19
C LYS A 345 -25.63 -11.52 40.89
N GLU A 346 -26.81 -12.10 41.10
CA GLU A 346 -28.10 -11.44 40.86
C GLU A 346 -28.26 -10.18 41.71
N ARG A 347 -27.90 -10.22 42.99
CA ARG A 347 -27.93 -9.04 43.88
C ARG A 347 -27.00 -7.93 43.45
N LEU A 348 -25.81 -8.27 42.97
CA LEU A 348 -24.87 -7.28 42.47
C LEU A 348 -25.36 -6.62 41.16
N ILE A 349 -25.89 -7.42 40.24
CA ILE A 349 -26.48 -6.93 39.00
C ILE A 349 -27.66 -6.01 39.29
N ASP A 350 -28.61 -6.43 40.12
CA ASP A 350 -29.78 -5.63 40.49
C ASP A 350 -29.38 -4.31 41.15
N ARG A 351 -28.37 -4.33 41.98
CA ARG A 351 -27.85 -3.10 42.61
C ARG A 351 -27.27 -2.14 41.60
N ILE A 352 -26.42 -2.63 40.71
CA ILE A 352 -25.80 -1.80 39.66
C ILE A 352 -26.87 -1.22 38.73
N GLU A 353 -27.83 -2.02 38.30
CA GLU A 353 -28.89 -1.55 37.41
C GLU A 353 -29.80 -0.54 38.09
N THR A 354 -30.06 -0.69 39.42
CA THR A 354 -30.82 0.29 40.20
C THR A 354 -30.06 1.64 40.27
N GLU A 355 -28.79 1.61 40.66
CA GLU A 355 -27.96 2.82 40.71
C GLU A 355 -27.83 3.49 39.33
N TYR A 356 -27.73 2.69 38.26
CA TYR A 356 -27.65 3.18 36.90
C TYR A 356 -28.99 3.79 36.42
N ALA A 357 -30.11 3.20 36.78
CA ALA A 357 -31.43 3.74 36.48
C ALA A 357 -31.66 5.09 37.17
N GLU A 358 -31.23 5.24 38.44
CA GLU A 358 -31.27 6.51 39.15
C GLU A 358 -30.45 7.60 38.45
N LYS A 359 -29.24 7.23 37.97
CA LYS A 359 -28.40 8.14 37.16
C LYS A 359 -29.12 8.55 35.88
N THR A 360 -29.76 7.59 35.21
CA THR A 360 -30.50 7.85 33.96
C THR A 360 -31.70 8.75 34.16
N GLU A 361 -32.42 8.62 35.30
CA GLU A 361 -33.53 9.53 35.64
C GLU A 361 -33.06 10.96 35.91
N LEU A 362 -31.89 11.12 36.53
CA LEU A 362 -31.30 12.41 36.81
C LEU A 362 -30.87 13.18 35.55
N VAL A 363 -30.31 12.50 34.57
CA VAL A 363 -29.77 13.09 33.33
C VAL A 363 -30.83 13.18 32.24
N GLY A 364 -31.74 12.25 32.24
CA GLY A 364 -32.72 11.99 31.17
C GLY A 364 -32.26 10.95 30.17
N LYS A 365 -33.22 10.19 29.66
CA LYS A 365 -32.96 9.03 28.77
C LYS A 365 -32.17 9.38 27.52
N LYS A 366 -32.49 10.47 26.82
CA LYS A 366 -31.82 10.82 25.55
C LYS A 366 -30.36 11.24 25.74
N PRO A 367 -30.00 12.17 26.68
CA PRO A 367 -28.61 12.49 26.93
C PRO A 367 -27.79 11.30 27.42
N MET A 368 -28.40 10.38 28.20
CA MET A 368 -27.74 9.17 28.65
C MET A 368 -27.44 8.22 27.48
N ALA A 369 -28.39 7.98 26.59
CA ALA A 369 -28.17 7.16 25.38
C ALA A 369 -27.10 7.76 24.45
N ASP A 370 -27.06 9.09 24.30
CA ASP A 370 -26.01 9.77 23.53
C ASP A 370 -24.63 9.62 24.23
N PHE A 371 -24.58 9.69 25.54
CA PHE A 371 -23.35 9.44 26.32
C PHE A 371 -22.87 7.99 26.18
N GLU A 372 -23.75 7.00 26.38
CA GLU A 372 -23.45 5.58 26.20
C GLU A 372 -22.87 5.30 24.82
N ARG A 373 -23.52 5.80 23.77
CA ARG A 373 -23.04 5.65 22.39
C ARG A 373 -21.65 6.25 22.19
N ASN A 374 -21.39 7.43 22.70
CA ASN A 374 -20.09 8.09 22.59
C ASN A 374 -18.99 7.31 23.34
N VAL A 375 -19.26 6.83 24.55
CA VAL A 375 -18.33 6.00 25.31
C VAL A 375 -18.00 4.71 24.56
N MET A 376 -19.02 4.01 24.05
CA MET A 376 -18.81 2.77 23.29
C MET A 376 -17.93 3.02 22.07
N LEU A 377 -18.21 4.05 21.25
CA LEU A 377 -17.43 4.36 20.06
C LEU A 377 -15.99 4.74 20.41
N GLN A 378 -15.80 5.55 21.44
CA GLN A 378 -14.47 5.98 21.86
C GLN A 378 -13.61 4.81 22.37
N VAL A 379 -14.19 3.92 23.16
CA VAL A 379 -13.51 2.73 23.69
C VAL A 379 -13.13 1.79 22.54
N ILE A 380 -14.08 1.48 21.65
CA ILE A 380 -13.83 0.61 20.49
C ILE A 380 -12.72 1.21 19.61
N ASP A 381 -12.80 2.50 19.26
CA ASP A 381 -11.84 3.14 18.35
C ASP A 381 -10.43 3.21 18.97
N THR A 382 -10.32 3.38 20.28
CA THR A 382 -9.03 3.43 20.98
C THR A 382 -8.41 2.05 21.07
N GLN A 383 -9.14 1.06 21.58
CA GLN A 383 -8.61 -0.28 21.74
C GLN A 383 -8.35 -0.99 20.41
N TRP A 384 -9.15 -0.70 19.37
CA TRP A 384 -8.89 -1.23 18.04
C TRP A 384 -7.56 -0.73 17.46
N ARG A 385 -7.21 0.54 17.64
CA ARG A 385 -5.90 1.08 17.21
C ARG A 385 -4.74 0.41 17.94
N GLU A 386 -4.87 0.21 19.24
CA GLU A 386 -3.86 -0.49 20.05
C GLU A 386 -3.71 -1.95 19.60
N HIS A 387 -4.82 -2.62 19.33
CA HIS A 387 -4.83 -3.99 18.84
C HIS A 387 -4.14 -4.11 17.47
N LEU A 388 -4.39 -3.19 16.53
CA LEU A 388 -3.69 -3.19 15.24
C LEU A 388 -2.18 -3.05 15.40
N ALA A 389 -1.72 -2.19 16.31
CA ALA A 389 -0.30 -2.06 16.61
C ALA A 389 0.27 -3.38 17.20
N ALA A 390 -0.45 -4.01 18.12
CA ALA A 390 -0.06 -5.29 18.70
C ALA A 390 -0.02 -6.43 17.65
N MET A 391 -0.96 -6.43 16.70
CA MET A 391 -0.96 -7.37 15.56
C MET A 391 0.25 -7.18 14.64
N ASP A 392 0.69 -5.94 14.43
CA ASP A 392 1.91 -5.67 13.65
C ASP A 392 3.16 -6.19 14.37
N TYR A 393 3.27 -6.00 15.68
CA TYR A 393 4.36 -6.60 16.46
C TYR A 393 4.35 -8.13 16.39
N LEU A 394 3.18 -8.76 16.51
CA LEU A 394 3.03 -10.20 16.36
C LEU A 394 3.52 -10.66 14.98
N ARG A 395 3.14 -9.95 13.91
CA ARG A 395 3.54 -10.26 12.53
C ARG A 395 5.06 -10.20 12.34
N GLN A 396 5.72 -9.19 12.90
CA GLN A 396 7.18 -9.04 12.82
C GLN A 396 7.91 -10.18 13.55
N GLY A 397 7.41 -10.60 14.73
CA GLY A 397 8.05 -11.62 15.56
C GLY A 397 7.69 -13.08 15.22
N ILE A 398 6.62 -13.33 14.45
CA ILE A 398 6.06 -14.66 14.27
C ILE A 398 7.01 -15.64 13.56
N HIS A 399 7.88 -15.13 12.69
CA HIS A 399 8.86 -15.96 11.97
C HIS A 399 9.82 -16.69 12.90
N LEU A 400 10.09 -16.16 14.09
CA LEU A 400 10.94 -16.79 15.09
C LEU A 400 10.35 -18.12 15.60
N ARG A 401 9.03 -18.33 15.47
CA ARG A 401 8.37 -19.61 15.84
C ARG A 401 8.82 -20.77 14.94
N SER A 402 9.37 -20.51 13.76
CA SER A 402 9.91 -21.54 12.88
C SER A 402 11.12 -22.26 13.49
N TYR A 403 11.92 -21.60 14.34
CA TYR A 403 13.02 -22.25 15.07
C TYR A 403 12.54 -23.34 16.02
N ALA A 404 11.31 -23.22 16.53
CA ALA A 404 10.65 -24.25 17.35
C ALA A 404 9.88 -25.29 16.51
N GLN A 405 10.17 -25.40 15.21
CA GLN A 405 9.50 -26.31 14.26
C GLN A 405 7.97 -26.10 14.15
N LYS A 406 7.47 -24.92 14.53
CA LYS A 406 6.07 -24.56 14.40
C LYS A 406 5.83 -23.84 13.07
N ASN A 407 4.64 -24.03 12.51
CA ASN A 407 4.24 -23.29 11.30
C ASN A 407 3.87 -21.85 11.69
N PRO A 408 4.66 -20.82 11.23
CA PRO A 408 4.41 -19.43 11.63
C PRO A 408 3.01 -18.93 11.30
N LYS A 409 2.40 -19.38 10.18
CA LYS A 409 1.07 -18.95 9.76
C LYS A 409 -0.02 -19.49 10.71
N GLN A 410 0.10 -20.75 11.16
CA GLN A 410 -0.86 -21.34 12.09
C GLN A 410 -0.73 -20.72 13.48
N GLU A 411 0.50 -20.48 13.93
CA GLU A 411 0.75 -19.80 15.20
C GLU A 411 0.24 -18.35 15.16
N TYR A 412 0.46 -17.64 14.06
CA TYR A 412 -0.08 -16.28 13.89
C TYR A 412 -1.62 -16.27 14.01
N LYS A 413 -2.31 -17.16 13.30
CA LYS A 413 -3.78 -17.24 13.38
C LYS A 413 -4.26 -17.53 14.80
N ARG A 414 -3.59 -18.45 15.51
CA ARG A 414 -3.94 -18.82 16.88
C ARG A 414 -3.71 -17.68 17.86
N GLU A 415 -2.52 -17.04 17.81
CA GLU A 415 -2.18 -15.93 18.70
C GLU A 415 -3.05 -14.70 18.40
N ALA A 416 -3.27 -14.39 17.12
CA ALA A 416 -4.16 -13.30 16.70
C ALA A 416 -5.61 -13.49 17.15
N PHE A 417 -6.12 -14.74 17.15
CA PHE A 417 -7.45 -15.05 17.66
C PHE A 417 -7.53 -14.80 19.15
N ALA A 418 -6.58 -15.31 19.93
CA ALA A 418 -6.53 -15.08 21.38
C ALA A 418 -6.41 -13.58 21.73
N MET A 419 -5.62 -12.83 20.96
CA MET A 419 -5.53 -11.37 21.13
C MET A 419 -6.86 -10.68 20.85
N PHE A 420 -7.60 -11.13 19.85
CA PHE A 420 -8.91 -10.58 19.50
C PHE A 420 -10.00 -10.89 20.56
N GLU A 421 -9.98 -12.08 21.13
CA GLU A 421 -10.85 -12.42 22.28
C GLU A 421 -10.55 -11.53 23.48
N ASN A 422 -9.26 -11.29 23.77
CA ASN A 422 -8.86 -10.39 24.85
C ASN A 422 -9.26 -8.93 24.55
N LEU A 423 -9.17 -8.49 23.30
CA LEU A 423 -9.67 -7.17 22.87
C LEU A 423 -11.15 -7.01 23.21
N TRP A 424 -11.99 -7.99 22.82
CA TRP A 424 -13.43 -7.92 23.09
C TRP A 424 -13.76 -7.91 24.57
N ARG A 425 -13.06 -8.72 25.37
CA ARG A 425 -13.20 -8.71 26.83
C ARG A 425 -12.80 -7.34 27.40
N GLY A 426 -11.67 -6.79 26.96
CA GLY A 426 -11.22 -5.46 27.38
C GLY A 426 -12.18 -4.34 26.98
N ILE A 427 -12.74 -4.38 25.76
CA ILE A 427 -13.75 -3.41 25.31
C ILE A 427 -14.97 -3.44 26.23
N LYS A 428 -15.54 -4.62 26.50
CA LYS A 428 -16.70 -4.76 27.38
C LYS A 428 -16.42 -4.26 28.79
N GLN A 429 -15.28 -4.68 29.36
CA GLN A 429 -14.85 -4.27 30.70
C GLN A 429 -14.69 -2.74 30.81
N ASN A 430 -14.02 -2.11 29.83
CA ASN A 430 -13.83 -0.66 29.84
C ASN A 430 -15.15 0.10 29.66
N ILE A 431 -16.04 -0.39 28.80
CA ILE A 431 -17.37 0.22 28.64
C ILE A 431 -18.15 0.12 29.96
N ALA A 432 -18.25 -1.06 30.56
CA ALA A 432 -18.96 -1.25 31.81
C ALA A 432 -18.38 -0.41 32.95
N SER A 433 -17.04 -0.42 33.09
CA SER A 433 -16.34 0.37 34.11
C SER A 433 -16.61 1.88 33.96
N LEU A 434 -16.49 2.43 32.75
CA LEU A 434 -16.72 3.85 32.49
C LEU A 434 -18.18 4.24 32.74
N LEU A 435 -19.14 3.44 32.29
CA LEU A 435 -20.57 3.72 32.47
C LEU A 435 -21.01 3.64 33.93
N VAL A 436 -20.54 2.64 34.68
CA VAL A 436 -20.89 2.47 36.09
C VAL A 436 -20.20 3.49 36.98
N SER A 437 -18.89 3.77 36.74
CA SER A 437 -18.10 4.67 37.58
C SER A 437 -18.39 6.16 37.40
N VAL A 438 -19.15 6.55 36.34
CA VAL A 438 -19.46 7.96 36.06
C VAL A 438 -20.26 8.59 37.20
N GLN A 439 -19.79 9.74 37.68
CA GLN A 439 -20.49 10.57 38.67
C GLN A 439 -21.12 11.77 37.97
N ILE A 440 -22.38 12.01 38.26
CA ILE A 440 -23.16 13.11 37.71
C ILE A 440 -23.12 14.28 38.71
N GLU A 441 -22.35 15.31 38.40
CA GLU A 441 -22.39 16.57 39.15
C GLU A 441 -23.50 17.45 38.58
N ARG A 442 -24.45 17.86 39.41
CA ARG A 442 -25.39 18.93 39.06
C ARG A 442 -24.63 20.26 39.05
N ASN A 443 -24.10 20.64 37.90
CA ASN A 443 -23.78 22.03 37.69
C ASN A 443 -25.11 22.80 37.60
N THR A 444 -25.50 23.45 38.68
CA THR A 444 -26.49 24.54 38.63
C THR A 444 -25.82 25.67 37.84
N VAL A 445 -25.93 25.60 36.50
CA VAL A 445 -25.62 26.75 35.64
C VAL A 445 -26.65 27.82 36.00
N PRO A 446 -26.24 29.05 36.35
CA PRO A 446 -27.21 30.14 36.50
C PRO A 446 -27.93 30.30 35.17
N GLU A 447 -29.24 30.42 35.27
CA GLU A 447 -30.19 30.65 34.17
C GLU A 447 -29.98 32.05 33.59
N GLU A 448 -28.87 32.32 32.90
CA GLU A 448 -28.63 33.50 32.06
C GLU A 448 -27.55 33.19 31.03
N MET A 449 -27.91 32.42 30.04
CA MET A 449 -27.25 32.49 28.73
C MET A 449 -28.30 32.77 27.67
N GLU A 450 -28.42 34.09 27.36
CA GLU A 450 -29.11 34.57 26.18
C GLU A 450 -28.70 33.75 24.92
N GLU A 451 -29.69 33.29 24.19
CA GLU A 451 -29.54 32.74 22.84
C GLU A 451 -28.77 33.73 21.95
N ARG A 452 -27.47 33.57 21.86
CA ARG A 452 -26.70 34.17 20.77
C ARG A 452 -26.90 33.29 19.54
N THR A 453 -27.79 33.70 18.66
CA THR A 453 -27.85 33.23 17.30
C THR A 453 -26.47 33.36 16.66
N PRO A 454 -25.92 32.29 16.02
CA PRO A 454 -24.66 32.38 15.31
C PRO A 454 -24.86 33.20 14.03
N THR A 455 -24.41 34.46 14.07
CA THR A 455 -24.21 35.25 12.85
C THR A 455 -22.97 34.74 12.15
N ASP A 456 -23.17 34.33 10.91
CA ASP A 456 -22.20 34.11 9.82
C ASP A 456 -20.78 33.70 10.25
N ILE A 457 -20.55 32.40 10.28
CA ILE A 457 -19.20 31.83 10.31
C ILE A 457 -18.67 31.83 8.87
N HIS A 458 -17.97 32.88 8.47
CA HIS A 458 -17.02 32.79 7.37
C HIS A 458 -15.84 31.94 7.82
N ALA A 459 -15.82 30.68 7.40
CA ALA A 459 -14.65 29.81 7.52
C ALA A 459 -13.57 30.28 6.53
N THR A 460 -12.70 31.18 6.99
CA THR A 460 -11.43 31.43 6.30
C THR A 460 -10.45 30.32 6.72
N HIS A 461 -10.23 29.37 5.84
CA HIS A 461 -9.11 28.43 5.94
C HIS A 461 -7.81 29.18 5.66
N SER A 462 -7.22 29.79 6.69
CA SER A 462 -5.82 30.18 6.67
C SER A 462 -5.08 29.24 7.62
N GLY A 463 -4.37 28.27 7.09
CA GLY A 463 -3.48 27.40 7.88
C GLY A 463 -3.72 25.89 7.78
N ALA A 464 -4.32 25.39 6.71
CA ALA A 464 -4.10 24.00 6.35
C ALA A 464 -2.73 23.92 5.64
N PRO A 465 -1.76 23.16 6.15
CA PRO A 465 -0.56 22.90 5.36
C PRO A 465 -0.97 22.18 4.08
N ASP A 466 -0.39 22.62 2.97
CA ASP A 466 -0.64 22.06 1.65
C ASP A 466 -0.36 20.55 1.70
N MET A 467 -1.29 19.74 1.19
CA MET A 467 -1.18 18.28 1.22
C MET A 467 0.00 17.79 0.34
N GLU A 468 0.59 18.67 -0.48
CA GLU A 468 1.82 18.44 -1.22
C GLU A 468 3.07 18.51 -0.33
N GLU A 469 3.07 19.27 0.76
CA GLU A 469 4.19 19.35 1.70
C GLU A 469 4.24 18.16 2.68
N LEU A 470 3.13 17.45 2.86
CA LEU A 470 3.04 16.22 3.67
C LEU A 470 3.30 14.93 2.86
N LEU A 471 3.31 15.01 1.52
CA LEU A 471 3.59 13.89 0.61
C LEU A 471 4.95 14.02 -0.10
N GLY A 472 5.64 15.12 0.08
CA GLY A 472 7.01 15.31 -0.37
C GLY A 472 7.99 14.70 0.64
N GLU A 473 8.73 13.71 0.20
CA GLU A 473 9.94 13.11 0.78
C GLU A 473 9.85 11.75 1.51
N SER A 474 8.76 11.00 1.50
CA SER A 474 8.77 9.73 2.26
C SER A 474 8.35 8.46 1.51
N GLN A 475 8.29 8.42 0.19
CA GLN A 475 7.84 7.20 -0.51
C GLN A 475 8.74 6.69 -1.66
N THR A 476 9.93 7.23 -1.87
CA THR A 476 10.85 6.72 -2.90
C THR A 476 12.02 5.88 -2.39
N ASP A 477 12.30 5.86 -1.08
CA ASP A 477 13.46 5.14 -0.55
C ASP A 477 13.17 3.74 0.05
N LEU A 478 11.91 3.28 0.04
CA LEU A 478 11.53 1.98 0.62
C LEU A 478 11.48 0.81 -0.37
N VAL A 479 11.89 0.96 -1.62
CA VAL A 479 11.77 -0.12 -2.63
C VAL A 479 13.12 -0.58 -3.21
N THR A 480 14.25 -0.05 -2.77
CA THR A 480 15.57 -0.40 -3.35
C THR A 480 16.59 -1.00 -2.39
N GLU A 481 16.25 -1.31 -1.15
CA GLU A 481 17.16 -2.16 -0.36
C GLU A 481 16.88 -3.63 -0.69
N ALA A 482 17.71 -4.16 -1.57
CA ALA A 482 17.78 -5.57 -1.89
C ALA A 482 18.13 -6.36 -0.62
N PHE A 483 17.23 -7.22 -0.21
CA PHE A 483 17.48 -8.25 0.78
C PHE A 483 18.64 -9.15 0.29
N ASP A 484 19.80 -9.04 0.92
CA ASP A 484 20.93 -9.95 0.73
C ASP A 484 20.64 -11.26 1.48
N PRO A 485 20.54 -12.41 0.79
CA PRO A 485 20.27 -13.69 1.43
C PRO A 485 21.46 -14.32 2.18
N THR A 486 22.60 -13.63 2.28
CA THR A 486 23.82 -14.16 2.94
C THR A 486 24.04 -13.57 4.34
N GLY A 487 23.00 -13.38 5.11
CA GLY A 487 23.00 -13.28 6.57
C GLY A 487 24.32 -12.95 7.28
N ASN A 488 24.91 -11.78 7.02
CA ASN A 488 25.88 -11.19 7.92
C ASN A 488 25.87 -9.66 7.75
N ASP A 489 25.78 -9.00 8.90
CA ASP A 489 25.86 -7.56 9.17
C ASP A 489 24.54 -6.76 9.15
N PHE A 490 23.74 -7.03 10.18
CA PHE A 490 22.98 -5.94 10.81
C PHE A 490 23.94 -5.21 11.77
N SER A 491 24.55 -4.14 11.30
CA SER A 491 25.20 -3.18 12.19
C SER A 491 24.12 -2.25 12.78
N LEU A 492 23.81 -2.48 14.05
CA LEU A 492 23.02 -1.56 14.87
C LEU A 492 23.87 -0.32 15.23
N ASP A 493 24.18 0.51 14.25
CA ASP A 493 24.97 1.73 14.48
C ASP A 493 24.14 3.01 14.56
N THR A 494 22.85 2.91 14.89
CA THR A 494 21.99 4.09 14.98
C THR A 494 21.43 4.30 16.37
N LEU A 495 21.93 5.29 17.08
CA LEU A 495 21.20 5.96 18.16
C LEU A 495 20.70 7.30 17.62
N ALA A 496 19.39 7.43 17.52
CA ALA A 496 18.75 8.68 17.16
C ALA A 496 18.56 9.52 18.43
N GLU A 497 19.53 10.34 18.77
CA GLU A 497 19.28 11.63 19.40
C GLU A 497 19.68 12.70 18.40
N GLU A 498 18.75 13.53 17.98
CA GLU A 498 18.92 14.66 17.04
C GLU A 498 19.37 14.29 15.61
N GLY A 499 18.98 13.13 15.07
CA GLY A 499 19.32 12.75 13.69
C GLY A 499 20.82 12.51 13.44
N ARG A 500 21.63 12.28 14.47
CA ARG A 500 23.06 12.02 14.34
C ARG A 500 23.34 10.52 14.39
N ILE A 501 23.91 9.99 13.33
CA ILE A 501 24.43 8.62 13.26
C ILE A 501 25.72 8.53 14.07
N VAL A 502 25.75 7.65 15.09
CA VAL A 502 26.94 7.41 15.94
C VAL A 502 27.68 6.20 15.42
N HIS A 503 28.94 6.39 14.97
CA HIS A 503 29.76 5.31 14.47
C HIS A 503 30.30 4.42 15.59
N ARG A 504 30.50 3.13 15.29
CA ARG A 504 30.92 2.07 16.26
C ARG A 504 32.13 2.42 17.08
N ASN A 505 33.08 3.22 16.57
CA ASN A 505 34.32 3.62 17.23
C ASN A 505 34.26 5.01 17.89
N GLU A 506 33.17 5.72 17.80
CA GLU A 506 32.95 7.02 18.47
C GLU A 506 32.66 6.83 19.96
N LEU A 507 32.84 7.90 20.72
CA LEU A 507 32.47 7.89 22.13
C LEU A 507 30.95 7.76 22.28
N CYS A 508 30.52 6.93 23.22
CA CYS A 508 29.09 6.71 23.43
C CYS A 508 28.40 7.99 23.92
N PRO A 509 27.29 8.42 23.31
CA PRO A 509 26.58 9.65 23.69
C PRO A 509 25.97 9.60 25.10
N CYS A 510 25.97 8.45 25.77
CA CYS A 510 25.54 8.35 27.18
C CYS A 510 26.49 8.99 28.20
N GLY A 511 27.61 9.56 27.76
CA GLY A 511 28.57 10.22 28.66
C GLY A 511 29.50 9.26 29.46
N SER A 512 29.48 7.95 29.14
CA SER A 512 30.32 6.95 29.86
C SER A 512 31.82 7.03 29.57
N GLY A 513 32.24 7.83 28.57
CA GLY A 513 33.65 7.91 28.15
C GLY A 513 34.16 6.67 27.39
N LEU A 514 33.30 5.67 27.18
CA LEU A 514 33.63 4.45 26.44
C LEU A 514 33.21 4.59 24.96
N LYS A 515 33.88 3.85 24.07
CA LYS A 515 33.46 3.78 22.66
C LYS A 515 32.08 3.10 22.56
N TYR A 516 31.24 3.52 21.59
CA TYR A 516 29.89 2.99 21.40
C TYR A 516 29.84 1.46 21.40
N LYS A 517 30.75 0.79 20.71
CA LYS A 517 30.88 -0.67 20.68
C LYS A 517 31.22 -1.33 22.04
N GLN A 518 31.68 -0.56 23.01
CA GLN A 518 32.07 -1.05 24.36
C GLN A 518 31.02 -0.69 25.42
N CYS A 519 29.99 0.09 25.03
CA CYS A 519 28.92 0.56 25.88
C CYS A 519 27.57 0.10 25.34
N HIS A 520 26.78 0.97 24.72
CA HIS A 520 25.43 0.65 24.22
C HIS A 520 25.41 -0.15 22.90
N GLY A 521 26.50 -0.13 22.13
CA GLY A 521 26.69 -0.97 20.95
C GLY A 521 27.35 -2.31 21.24
N LYS A 522 27.33 -2.79 22.49
CA LYS A 522 27.86 -4.10 22.88
C LYS A 522 26.78 -5.15 22.65
N LEU A 523 26.97 -5.97 21.63
CA LEU A 523 26.13 -7.16 21.40
C LEU A 523 26.41 -8.16 22.55
N ASN A 524 25.39 -8.52 23.33
CA ASN A 524 25.44 -9.68 24.23
C ASN A 524 25.20 -10.94 23.43
#